data_08c2ee806edf7bd563128d576212d985
#
_entry.id   08c2ee806edf7bd563128d576212d985
#
_cell.length_a   1.000
_cell.length_b   1.000
_cell.length_c   1.000
_cell.angle_alpha   90.00
_cell.angle_beta   90.00
_cell.angle_gamma   90.00
#
_symmetry.space_group_name_H-M   'P 1'
#
loop_
_entity.id
_entity.type
_entity.pdbx_description
1 polymer ?
#
loop_
_entity_poly.entity_id
_entity_poly.type
_entity_poly.pdbx_seq_one_letter_code
_entity_poly.pdbx_strand_id
1 'polypeptide(L)'
;AASLSLPDPEQYALVPSIGMILGYIFGIVMIPKYLSQSGALRLHSWVAIAGTLAVVLLPETLSIYAVAVVTFGCSVMYPAIFPLALKGLGKFADKGSSILVACIAGGSIVPLAYGFLKDWVGSQAAYWIAIPCFVFILFYAYIGYKMKSKTQER
;
A
#
# COMPACT_ATOMS: atom_id res chain seq x y z
N ALA A 1 -15.40 -24.32 2.87
CA ALA A 1 -15.29 -23.16 2.02
C ALA A 1 -16.57 -22.36 2.17
N ALA A 2 -16.61 -21.39 3.09
CA ALA A 2 -17.68 -20.41 3.10
C ALA A 2 -17.46 -19.52 1.88
N SER A 3 -18.09 -19.88 0.76
CA SER A 3 -18.28 -18.96 -0.35
C SER A 3 -19.13 -17.82 0.21
N LEU A 4 -18.59 -16.59 0.22
CA LEU A 4 -19.41 -15.41 0.41
C LEU A 4 -20.61 -15.55 -0.56
N SER A 5 -21.82 -15.76 -0.04
CA SER A 5 -23.04 -15.76 -0.82
C SER A 5 -23.40 -14.32 -1.18
N LEU A 6 -22.53 -13.66 -1.93
CA LEU A 6 -22.79 -12.33 -2.45
C LEU A 6 -23.66 -12.47 -3.70
N PRO A 7 -24.73 -11.70 -3.83
CA PRO A 7 -25.68 -11.85 -4.93
C PRO A 7 -25.04 -11.64 -6.30
N ASP A 8 -23.97 -10.89 -6.46
CA ASP A 8 -23.23 -10.70 -7.72
C ASP A 8 -21.77 -10.36 -7.45
N PRO A 9 -20.87 -11.36 -7.40
CA PRO A 9 -19.44 -11.14 -7.09
C PRO A 9 -18.75 -10.17 -8.04
N GLU A 10 -19.20 -10.06 -9.28
CA GLU A 10 -18.62 -9.18 -10.30
C GLU A 10 -18.80 -7.69 -9.97
N GLN A 11 -19.89 -7.30 -9.34
CA GLN A 11 -20.14 -5.91 -8.96
C GLN A 11 -19.17 -5.44 -7.88
N TYR A 12 -18.77 -6.34 -7.00
CA TYR A 12 -17.80 -6.02 -5.93
C TYR A 12 -16.36 -5.96 -6.41
N ALA A 13 -16.05 -6.50 -7.58
CA ALA A 13 -14.70 -6.38 -8.19
C ALA A 13 -14.32 -4.93 -8.52
N LEU A 14 -15.31 -4.06 -8.72
CA LEU A 14 -15.08 -2.63 -8.97
C LEU A 14 -14.71 -1.84 -7.71
N VAL A 15 -15.09 -2.31 -6.53
CA VAL A 15 -14.89 -1.59 -5.26
C VAL A 15 -13.42 -1.28 -4.98
N PRO A 16 -12.49 -2.23 -5.07
CA PRO A 16 -11.05 -1.94 -4.93
C PRO A 16 -10.54 -0.96 -5.99
N SER A 17 -11.01 -1.08 -7.22
CA SER A 17 -10.58 -0.23 -8.34
C SER A 17 -11.00 1.22 -8.14
N ILE A 18 -12.23 1.45 -7.67
CA ILE A 18 -12.74 2.79 -7.32
C ILE A 18 -11.89 3.40 -6.20
N GLY A 19 -11.60 2.64 -5.14
CA GLY A 19 -10.74 3.09 -4.05
C GLY A 19 -9.36 3.53 -4.55
N MET A 20 -8.77 2.76 -5.46
CA MET A 20 -7.46 3.06 -6.04
C MET A 20 -7.48 4.33 -6.91
N ILE A 21 -8.50 4.50 -7.77
CA ILE A 21 -8.67 5.67 -8.63
C ILE A 21 -8.83 6.94 -7.77
N LEU A 22 -9.70 6.90 -6.77
CA LEU A 22 -9.91 8.02 -5.85
C LEU A 22 -8.64 8.39 -5.11
N GLY A 23 -7.85 7.41 -4.68
CA GLY A 23 -6.56 7.66 -4.05
C GLY A 23 -5.53 8.29 -4.98
N TYR A 24 -5.48 7.90 -6.25
CA TYR A 24 -4.62 8.54 -7.24
C TYR A 24 -5.03 10.00 -7.49
N ILE A 25 -6.33 10.27 -7.67
CA ILE A 25 -6.84 11.64 -7.85
C ILE A 25 -6.48 12.49 -6.62
N PHE A 26 -6.70 11.96 -5.43
CA PHE A 26 -6.33 12.62 -4.19
C PHE A 26 -4.82 12.94 -4.15
N GLY A 27 -3.97 11.96 -4.49
CA GLY A 27 -2.52 12.12 -4.52
C GLY A 27 -2.06 13.19 -5.51
N ILE A 28 -2.60 13.20 -6.74
CA ILE A 28 -2.28 14.18 -7.78
C ILE A 28 -2.60 15.61 -7.33
N VAL A 29 -3.73 15.80 -6.65
CA VAL A 29 -4.18 17.13 -6.20
C VAL A 29 -3.43 17.59 -4.95
N MET A 30 -3.21 16.69 -3.99
CA MET A 30 -2.72 17.05 -2.66
C MET A 30 -1.20 17.13 -2.57
N ILE A 31 -0.47 16.24 -3.25
CA ILE A 31 0.99 16.18 -3.15
C ILE A 31 1.66 17.49 -3.65
N PRO A 32 1.31 18.05 -4.84
CA PRO A 32 2.00 19.25 -5.31
C PRO A 32 1.68 20.51 -4.52
N LYS A 33 0.53 20.58 -3.81
CA LYS A 33 0.07 21.80 -3.16
C LYS A 33 0.16 21.82 -1.65
N TYR A 34 -0.17 20.70 -1.00
CA TYR A 34 -0.43 20.65 0.44
C TYR A 34 0.40 19.63 1.19
N LEU A 35 0.84 18.56 0.55
CA LEU A 35 1.52 17.46 1.20
C LEU A 35 2.89 17.20 0.58
N SER A 36 3.91 17.08 1.44
CA SER A 36 5.19 16.51 1.00
C SER A 36 5.04 15.02 0.66
N GLN A 37 5.91 14.49 -0.19
CA GLN A 37 5.89 13.06 -0.55
C GLN A 37 5.98 12.15 0.69
N SER A 38 6.81 12.51 1.68
CA SER A 38 6.89 11.78 2.95
C SER A 38 5.63 11.92 3.80
N GLY A 39 4.97 13.09 3.77
CA GLY A 39 3.69 13.31 4.44
C GLY A 39 2.56 12.49 3.83
N ALA A 40 2.48 12.48 2.50
CA ALA A 40 1.53 11.65 1.77
C ALA A 40 1.74 10.16 2.05
N LEU A 41 3.00 9.69 2.06
CA LEU A 41 3.32 8.30 2.36
C LEU A 41 2.88 7.91 3.78
N ARG A 42 3.09 8.78 4.79
CA ARG A 42 2.63 8.54 6.16
C ARG A 42 1.10 8.44 6.24
N LEU A 43 0.41 9.42 5.65
CA LEU A 43 -1.06 9.44 5.66
C LEU A 43 -1.63 8.16 5.03
N HIS A 44 -1.16 7.81 3.84
CA HIS A 44 -1.64 6.63 3.12
C HIS A 44 -1.28 5.32 3.82
N SER A 45 -0.12 5.24 4.48
CA SER A 45 0.24 4.07 5.29
C SER A 45 -0.70 3.89 6.49
N TRP A 46 -1.06 4.96 7.18
CA TRP A 46 -2.04 4.90 8.27
C TRP A 46 -3.42 4.52 7.78
N VAL A 47 -3.86 5.08 6.65
CA VAL A 47 -5.14 4.72 6.03
C VAL A 47 -5.17 3.24 5.64
N ALA A 48 -4.08 2.72 5.06
CA ALA A 48 -3.99 1.31 4.68
C ALA A 48 -4.02 0.38 5.90
N ILE A 49 -3.32 0.72 6.99
CA ILE A 49 -3.36 -0.05 8.24
C ILE A 49 -4.78 -0.04 8.83
N ALA A 50 -5.40 1.14 8.94
CA ALA A 50 -6.76 1.26 9.45
C ALA A 50 -7.76 0.49 8.58
N GLY A 51 -7.65 0.60 7.26
CA GLY A 51 -8.46 -0.15 6.30
C GLY A 51 -8.27 -1.66 6.45
N THR A 52 -7.04 -2.14 6.61
CA THR A 52 -6.75 -3.57 6.82
C THR A 52 -7.35 -4.08 8.13
N LEU A 53 -7.23 -3.31 9.20
CA LEU A 53 -7.89 -3.66 10.48
C LEU A 53 -9.41 -3.69 10.32
N ALA A 54 -9.99 -2.75 9.58
CA ALA A 54 -11.41 -2.75 9.28
C ALA A 54 -11.83 -3.98 8.46
N VAL A 55 -11.03 -4.39 7.46
CA VAL A 55 -11.28 -5.63 6.70
C VAL A 55 -11.35 -6.83 7.62
N VAL A 56 -10.45 -6.93 8.60
CA VAL A 56 -10.36 -8.10 9.50
C VAL A 56 -11.46 -8.09 10.58
N LEU A 57 -11.82 -6.91 11.10
CA LEU A 57 -12.70 -6.80 12.27
C LEU A 57 -14.19 -6.63 11.92
N LEU A 58 -14.50 -6.13 10.71
CA LEU A 58 -15.88 -5.88 10.31
C LEU A 58 -16.56 -7.16 9.79
N PRO A 59 -17.91 -7.23 9.84
CA PRO A 59 -18.65 -8.30 9.19
C PRO A 59 -18.32 -8.38 7.68
N GLU A 60 -18.41 -9.59 7.10
CA GLU A 60 -18.02 -9.87 5.71
C GLU A 60 -18.57 -8.87 4.69
N THR A 61 -19.83 -8.48 4.83
CA THR A 61 -20.48 -7.53 3.92
C THR A 61 -19.86 -6.14 3.94
N LEU A 62 -19.45 -5.65 5.12
CA LEU A 62 -18.79 -4.36 5.29
C LEU A 62 -17.28 -4.42 4.97
N SER A 63 -16.68 -5.58 5.19
CA SER A 63 -15.28 -5.85 4.90
C SER A 63 -14.93 -5.57 3.43
N ILE A 64 -15.83 -5.82 2.50
CA ILE A 64 -15.64 -5.54 1.07
C ILE A 64 -15.41 -4.05 0.83
N TYR A 65 -16.20 -3.19 1.47
CA TYR A 65 -16.01 -1.74 1.34
C TYR A 65 -14.73 -1.26 2.04
N ALA A 66 -14.33 -1.93 3.13
CA ALA A 66 -13.06 -1.65 3.78
C ALA A 66 -11.85 -1.95 2.87
N VAL A 67 -11.97 -2.90 1.94
CA VAL A 67 -10.94 -3.14 0.91
C VAL A 67 -10.73 -1.90 0.03
N ALA A 68 -11.78 -1.12 -0.28
CA ALA A 68 -11.60 0.15 -1.00
C ALA A 68 -10.74 1.16 -0.22
N VAL A 69 -10.84 1.17 1.10
CA VAL A 69 -9.99 2.01 1.95
C VAL A 69 -8.53 1.54 1.92
N VAL A 70 -8.30 0.23 1.92
CA VAL A 70 -6.94 -0.34 1.76
C VAL A 70 -6.34 0.06 0.42
N THR A 71 -7.08 -0.11 -0.67
CA THR A 71 -6.60 0.22 -2.03
C THR A 71 -6.40 1.72 -2.22
N PHE A 72 -7.24 2.56 -1.62
CA PHE A 72 -7.00 4.01 -1.52
C PHE A 72 -5.66 4.30 -0.82
N GLY A 73 -5.38 3.67 0.32
CA GLY A 73 -4.11 3.78 1.02
C GLY A 73 -2.92 3.33 0.17
N CYS A 74 -3.06 2.23 -0.59
CA CYS A 74 -1.99 1.70 -1.44
C CYS A 74 -1.68 2.57 -2.67
N SER A 75 -2.64 3.34 -3.18
CA SER A 75 -2.57 4.04 -4.46
C SER A 75 -1.34 4.95 -4.60
N VAL A 76 -1.03 5.73 -3.57
CA VAL A 76 0.04 6.74 -3.60
C VAL A 76 1.36 6.22 -3.05
N MET A 77 1.39 5.03 -2.43
CA MET A 77 2.59 4.51 -1.77
C MET A 77 3.77 4.39 -2.73
N TYR A 78 3.58 3.73 -3.87
CA TYR A 78 4.66 3.54 -4.85
C TYR A 78 5.13 4.87 -5.46
N PRO A 79 4.24 5.74 -5.99
CA PRO A 79 4.63 7.04 -6.51
C PRO A 79 5.35 7.93 -5.48
N ALA A 80 5.05 7.80 -4.19
CA ALA A 80 5.70 8.56 -3.14
C ALA A 80 7.05 7.96 -2.73
N ILE A 81 7.17 6.64 -2.65
CA ILE A 81 8.43 5.95 -2.27
C ILE A 81 9.48 6.14 -3.34
N PHE A 82 9.13 6.05 -4.62
CA PHE A 82 10.07 6.07 -5.74
C PHE A 82 10.97 7.32 -5.72
N PRO A 83 10.45 8.56 -5.74
CA PRO A 83 11.29 9.75 -5.71
C PRO A 83 11.99 9.94 -4.36
N LEU A 84 11.39 9.51 -3.24
CA LEU A 84 12.05 9.55 -1.93
C LEU A 84 13.28 8.64 -1.88
N ALA A 85 13.20 7.46 -2.49
CA ALA A 85 14.30 6.52 -2.55
C ALA A 85 15.40 6.95 -3.51
N LEU A 86 15.09 7.68 -4.59
CA LEU A 86 16.08 8.18 -5.55
C LEU A 86 16.70 9.51 -5.14
N LYS A 87 16.05 10.25 -4.24
CA LYS A 87 16.53 11.55 -3.78
C LYS A 87 17.98 11.45 -3.27
N GLY A 88 18.87 12.24 -3.84
CA GLY A 88 20.28 12.32 -3.43
C GLY A 88 21.19 11.20 -3.93
N LEU A 89 20.78 10.30 -4.83
CA LEU A 89 21.67 9.31 -5.45
C LEU A 89 22.58 9.91 -6.54
N GLY A 90 22.28 11.10 -7.05
CA GLY A 90 23.06 11.72 -8.12
C GLY A 90 23.29 10.75 -9.30
N LYS A 91 24.57 10.53 -9.67
CA LYS A 91 24.96 9.61 -10.76
C LYS A 91 24.56 8.12 -10.56
N PHE A 92 24.14 7.74 -9.36
CA PHE A 92 23.67 6.39 -9.07
C PHE A 92 22.14 6.24 -9.15
N ALA A 93 21.41 7.30 -9.55
CA ALA A 93 19.96 7.28 -9.64
C ALA A 93 19.45 6.18 -10.60
N ASP A 94 20.13 5.98 -11.74
CA ASP A 94 19.76 4.95 -12.72
C ASP A 94 19.88 3.54 -12.14
N LYS A 95 20.96 3.25 -11.41
CA LYS A 95 21.13 1.97 -10.73
C LYS A 95 20.09 1.79 -9.62
N GLY A 96 19.81 2.85 -8.86
CA GLY A 96 18.80 2.86 -7.83
C GLY A 96 17.40 2.60 -8.38
N SER A 97 17.05 3.24 -9.50
CA SER A 97 15.75 3.02 -10.16
C SER A 97 15.62 1.59 -10.69
N SER A 98 16.67 1.03 -11.29
CA SER A 98 16.67 -0.36 -11.76
C SER A 98 16.44 -1.36 -10.62
N ILE A 99 17.05 -1.14 -9.45
CA ILE A 99 16.82 -1.97 -8.25
C ILE A 99 15.36 -1.84 -7.77
N LEU A 100 14.83 -0.61 -7.70
CA LEU A 100 13.45 -0.39 -7.29
C LEU A 100 12.45 -1.06 -8.23
N VAL A 101 12.68 -0.98 -9.54
CA VAL A 101 11.85 -1.67 -10.54
C VAL A 101 11.95 -3.19 -10.37
N ALA A 102 13.15 -3.73 -10.17
CA ALA A 102 13.32 -5.15 -9.89
C ALA A 102 12.57 -5.60 -8.62
N CYS A 103 12.49 -4.75 -7.59
CA CYS A 103 11.73 -5.03 -6.38
C CYS A 103 10.20 -5.11 -6.63
N ILE A 104 9.67 -4.53 -7.71
CA ILE A 104 8.25 -4.68 -8.08
C ILE A 104 7.94 -6.16 -8.36
N ALA A 105 8.86 -6.89 -8.98
CA ALA A 105 8.70 -8.34 -9.19
C ALA A 105 8.55 -9.09 -7.85
N GLY A 106 9.25 -8.64 -6.79
CA GLY A 106 9.08 -9.16 -5.43
C GLY A 106 7.69 -8.88 -4.83
N GLY A 107 6.99 -7.87 -5.34
CA GLY A 107 5.61 -7.56 -4.94
C GLY A 107 4.61 -8.68 -5.19
N SER A 108 4.93 -9.64 -6.04
CA SER A 108 4.11 -10.84 -6.29
C SER A 108 4.14 -11.83 -5.10
N ILE A 109 5.13 -11.76 -4.23
CA ILE A 109 5.30 -12.68 -3.09
C ILE A 109 4.17 -12.52 -2.09
N VAL A 110 3.78 -11.28 -1.76
CA VAL A 110 2.73 -11.02 -0.77
C VAL A 110 1.35 -11.49 -1.26
N PRO A 111 0.90 -11.21 -2.50
CA PRO A 111 -0.33 -11.77 -3.03
C PRO A 111 -0.32 -13.31 -3.11
N LEU A 112 0.83 -13.91 -3.45
CA LEU A 112 0.97 -15.36 -3.47
C LEU A 112 0.80 -15.96 -2.07
N ALA A 113 1.49 -15.40 -1.07
CA ALA A 113 1.36 -15.80 0.32
C ALA A 113 -0.07 -15.59 0.86
N TYR A 114 -0.73 -14.48 0.47
CA TYR A 114 -2.14 -14.26 0.77
C TYR A 114 -3.02 -15.35 0.17
N GLY A 115 -2.76 -15.74 -1.09
CA GLY A 115 -3.50 -16.81 -1.77
C GLY A 115 -3.43 -18.14 -1.00
N PHE A 116 -2.25 -18.52 -0.56
CA PHE A 116 -2.09 -19.73 0.28
C PHE A 116 -2.78 -19.57 1.64
N LEU A 117 -2.62 -18.42 2.29
CA LEU A 117 -3.16 -18.20 3.63
C LEU A 117 -4.68 -18.19 3.63
N LYS A 118 -5.30 -17.62 2.60
CA LYS A 118 -6.75 -17.52 2.47
C LYS A 118 -7.42 -18.91 2.42
N ASP A 119 -6.75 -19.92 1.84
CA ASP A 119 -7.28 -21.28 1.74
C ASP A 119 -7.27 -22.00 3.11
N TRP A 120 -6.42 -21.53 4.05
CA TRP A 120 -6.28 -22.13 5.38
C TRP A 120 -7.09 -21.42 6.44
N VAL A 121 -7.09 -20.08 6.45
CA VAL A 121 -7.69 -19.27 7.52
C VAL A 121 -8.89 -18.42 7.06
N GLY A 122 -9.22 -18.48 5.78
CA GLY A 122 -10.27 -17.66 5.17
C GLY A 122 -9.78 -16.31 4.64
N SER A 123 -10.54 -15.76 3.68
CA SER A 123 -10.13 -14.58 2.93
C SER A 123 -9.93 -13.34 3.82
N GLN A 124 -10.77 -13.16 4.82
CA GLN A 124 -10.74 -12.00 5.70
C GLN A 124 -9.54 -12.06 6.66
N ALA A 125 -9.31 -13.21 7.32
CA ALA A 125 -8.20 -13.39 8.23
C ALA A 125 -6.84 -13.35 7.51
N ALA A 126 -6.77 -13.75 6.25
CA ALA A 126 -5.54 -13.71 5.46
C ALA A 126 -5.00 -12.27 5.27
N TYR A 127 -5.85 -11.23 5.39
CA TYR A 127 -5.40 -9.83 5.33
C TYR A 127 -4.41 -9.43 6.44
N TRP A 128 -4.31 -10.20 7.53
CA TRP A 128 -3.28 -9.97 8.55
C TRP A 128 -1.86 -9.90 7.99
N ILE A 129 -1.59 -10.60 6.89
CA ILE A 129 -0.27 -10.57 6.22
C ILE A 129 0.11 -9.18 5.69
N ALA A 130 -0.87 -8.32 5.41
CA ALA A 130 -0.62 -6.97 4.90
C ALA A 130 -0.15 -5.99 5.99
N ILE A 131 -0.50 -6.22 7.25
CA ILE A 131 -0.15 -5.32 8.35
C ILE A 131 1.35 -5.15 8.52
N PRO A 132 2.18 -6.20 8.63
CA PRO A 132 3.63 -6.03 8.75
C PRO A 132 4.22 -5.29 7.54
N CYS A 133 3.67 -5.49 6.34
CA CYS A 133 4.10 -4.76 5.15
C CYS A 133 3.83 -3.25 5.27
N PHE A 134 2.63 -2.86 5.70
CA PHE A 134 2.28 -1.45 5.89
C PHE A 134 3.03 -0.80 7.05
N VAL A 135 3.27 -1.54 8.13
CA VAL A 135 4.11 -1.07 9.25
C VAL A 135 5.55 -0.81 8.78
N PHE A 136 6.10 -1.67 7.93
CA PHE A 136 7.41 -1.47 7.34
C PHE A 136 7.45 -0.21 6.45
N ILE A 137 6.42 0.02 5.62
CA ILE A 137 6.31 1.23 4.81
C ILE A 137 6.19 2.47 5.70
N LEU A 138 5.42 2.39 6.79
CA LEU A 138 5.29 3.46 7.76
C LEU A 138 6.62 3.79 8.44
N PHE A 139 7.37 2.76 8.85
CA PHE A 139 8.72 2.93 9.39
C PHE A 139 9.63 3.65 8.38
N TYR A 140 9.61 3.25 7.11
CA TYR A 140 10.35 3.93 6.07
C TYR A 140 9.92 5.40 5.92
N ALA A 141 8.63 5.70 5.99
CA ALA A 141 8.08 7.05 5.88
C ALA A 141 8.46 7.98 7.04
N TYR A 142 8.81 7.46 8.21
CA TYR A 142 9.23 8.26 9.36
C TYR A 142 10.74 8.37 9.50
N ILE A 143 11.45 7.28 9.29
CA ILE A 143 12.87 7.13 9.66
C ILE A 143 13.73 6.79 8.45
N GLY A 144 13.34 5.81 7.64
CA GLY A 144 14.17 5.21 6.62
C GLY A 144 14.71 6.20 5.60
N TYR A 145 13.87 7.09 5.08
CA TYR A 145 14.31 8.07 4.09
C TYR A 145 15.25 9.16 4.68
N LYS A 146 15.15 9.45 5.99
CA LYS A 146 15.98 10.44 6.69
C LYS A 146 17.40 9.91 6.98
N MET A 147 17.55 8.63 7.19
CA MET A 147 18.86 8.01 7.47
C MET A 147 19.81 8.23 6.29
N LYS A 148 19.30 8.18 5.07
CA LYS A 148 20.06 8.42 3.86
C LYS A 148 20.52 9.87 3.71
N SER A 149 19.68 10.84 4.09
CA SER A 149 20.02 12.26 4.02
C SER A 149 21.23 12.62 4.87
N LYS A 150 21.36 12.05 6.06
CA LYS A 150 22.50 12.29 6.97
C LYS A 150 23.84 11.70 6.49
N THR A 151 23.81 10.67 5.65
CA THR A 151 25.04 10.02 5.15
C THR A 151 25.69 10.83 4.01
N GLN A 152 24.94 11.74 3.38
CA GLN A 152 25.42 12.56 2.26
C GLN A 152 26.01 13.91 2.72
N GLU A 153 25.74 14.34 3.95
CA GLU A 153 26.30 15.57 4.53
C GLU A 153 27.67 15.35 5.23
N ARG A 154 28.18 14.11 5.22
CA ARG A 154 29.53 13.75 5.69
C ARG A 154 30.44 13.39 4.51
#